data_99ed4c83fa008570c1dd0e5029c89268
#
_entry.id   99ed4c83fa008570c1dd0e5029c89268
#
_cell.length_a   1.000
_cell.length_b   1.000
_cell.length_c   1.000
_cell.angle_alpha   90.00
_cell.angle_beta   90.00
_cell.angle_gamma   90.00
#
_symmetry.space_group_name_H-M   'P 1'
#
loop_
_entity.id
_entity.type
_entity.pdbx_description
1 polymer ?
#
loop_
_entity_poly.entity_id
_entity_poly.type
_entity_poly.pdbx_seq_one_letter_code
_entity_poly.pdbx_strand_id
1 'polypeptide(L)'
;MKYQQPHRALNTSKIRSAAYDENRQTLEIAFQDGMLRSYRSLPADVARRFFTAQNPATFWEDRIDEEYPMTQVRMETLPPLMQSDPVADA
;
A
#
# COMPACT_ATOMS: atom_id res chain seq x y z
N MET A 1 -16.64 -4.55 -9.73
CA MET A 1 -16.14 -4.77 -9.60
C MET A 1 -15.31 -4.47 -8.90
N LYS A 2 -14.74 -4.78 -8.45
CA LYS A 2 -14.06 -4.49 -7.76
C LYS A 2 -12.90 -4.70 -7.98
N TYR A 3 -12.07 -4.21 -8.16
CA TYR A 3 -10.95 -4.41 -8.46
C TYR A 3 -10.14 -4.07 -7.39
N GLN A 4 -10.49 -3.68 -6.35
CA GLN A 4 -9.72 -3.28 -5.36
C GLN A 4 -9.24 -4.42 -4.55
N GLN A 5 -7.97 -4.59 -4.36
CA GLN A 5 -7.39 -5.66 -3.57
C GLN A 5 -7.48 -5.33 -2.09
N PRO A 6 -7.80 -6.27 -1.25
CA PRO A 6 -7.89 -5.99 0.17
C PRO A 6 -6.50 -5.79 0.72
N HIS A 7 -6.36 -4.93 1.68
CA HIS A 7 -5.08 -4.72 2.31
C HIS A 7 -4.76 -5.92 3.20
N ARG A 8 -3.50 -6.33 3.20
CA ARG A 8 -3.05 -7.43 3.99
C ARG A 8 -2.28 -6.84 5.14
N ALA A 9 -2.60 -7.22 6.35
CA ALA A 9 -1.92 -6.69 7.52
C ALA A 9 -0.50 -7.22 7.61
N LEU A 10 0.46 -6.34 7.77
CA LEU A 10 1.84 -6.75 7.89
C LEU A 10 2.37 -6.49 9.29
N ASN A 11 1.82 -5.51 9.97
CA ASN A 11 2.13 -5.25 11.38
C ASN A 11 3.62 -5.14 11.71
N THR A 12 4.37 -4.48 10.88
CA THR A 12 5.77 -4.21 11.25
C THR A 12 5.79 -2.88 11.98
N SER A 13 6.93 -2.48 12.48
CA SER A 13 7.03 -1.22 13.20
C SER A 13 6.76 -0.03 12.29
N LYS A 14 6.95 -0.15 11.00
CA LYS A 14 6.71 0.94 10.09
C LYS A 14 5.49 0.73 9.23
N ILE A 15 5.22 -0.48 8.81
CA ILE A 15 4.15 -0.76 7.87
C ILE A 15 2.98 -1.43 8.54
N ARG A 16 1.79 -0.87 8.33
CA ARG A 16 0.61 -1.41 8.92
C ARG A 16 -0.02 -2.44 8.00
N SER A 17 -0.19 -2.11 6.73
CA SER A 17 -0.79 -3.04 5.79
C SER A 17 -0.41 -2.64 4.38
N ALA A 18 -0.70 -3.49 3.43
CA ALA A 18 -0.39 -3.20 2.04
C ALA A 18 -1.29 -4.01 1.12
N ALA A 19 -1.46 -3.54 -0.10
CA ALA A 19 -2.24 -4.25 -1.10
C ALA A 19 -1.62 -4.01 -2.45
N TYR A 20 -1.71 -4.98 -3.35
CA TYR A 20 -1.14 -4.86 -4.68
C TYR A 20 -2.24 -5.02 -5.71
N ASP A 21 -2.28 -4.09 -6.68
CA ASP A 21 -3.24 -4.15 -7.76
C ASP A 21 -2.47 -4.60 -8.99
N GLU A 22 -2.64 -5.84 -9.37
CA GLU A 22 -1.91 -6.40 -10.48
C GLU A 22 -2.26 -5.75 -11.80
N ASN A 23 -3.48 -5.33 -12.00
CA ASN A 23 -3.85 -4.72 -13.25
C ASN A 23 -3.21 -3.35 -13.42
N ARG A 24 -3.01 -2.62 -12.37
CA ARG A 24 -2.37 -1.33 -12.44
C ARG A 24 -0.91 -1.38 -12.06
N GLN A 25 -0.42 -2.53 -11.66
CA GLN A 25 0.94 -2.72 -11.20
C GLN A 25 1.26 -1.70 -10.12
N THR A 26 0.34 -1.50 -9.21
CA THR A 26 0.50 -0.52 -8.15
C THR A 26 0.48 -1.19 -6.78
N LEU A 27 1.49 -0.92 -5.98
CA LEU A 27 1.56 -1.43 -4.63
C LEU A 27 1.21 -0.27 -3.70
N GLU A 28 0.20 -0.47 -2.85
CA GLU A 28 -0.21 0.57 -1.94
C GLU A 28 0.19 0.15 -0.54
N ILE A 29 0.87 0.97 0.19
CA ILE A 29 1.35 0.65 1.53
C ILE A 29 0.83 1.67 2.52
N ALA A 30 0.17 1.20 3.56
CA ALA A 30 -0.31 2.06 4.63
C ALA A 30 0.71 1.96 5.77
N PHE A 31 1.23 3.09 6.20
CA PHE A 31 2.24 3.11 7.23
C PHE A 31 1.65 3.40 8.61
N GLN A 32 2.37 3.04 9.62
CA GLN A 32 1.88 3.21 10.99
C GLN A 32 1.69 4.69 11.36
N ASP A 33 2.37 5.59 10.66
CA ASP A 33 2.23 6.99 10.96
C ASP A 33 1.06 7.64 10.24
N GLY A 34 0.23 6.87 9.58
CA GLY A 34 -0.95 7.43 8.91
C GLY A 34 -0.74 7.82 7.47
N MET A 35 0.43 7.58 6.91
CA MET A 35 0.67 7.90 5.51
C MET A 35 0.32 6.71 4.62
N LEU A 36 -0.10 7.02 3.40
CA LEU A 36 -0.42 5.99 2.43
C LEU A 36 0.43 6.28 1.22
N ARG A 37 1.21 5.33 0.77
CA ARG A 37 2.04 5.51 -0.42
C ARG A 37 1.65 4.52 -1.49
N SER A 38 1.60 4.99 -2.74
CA SER A 38 1.27 4.14 -3.86
C SER A 38 2.47 4.13 -4.78
N TYR A 39 3.02 2.94 -5.06
CA TYR A 39 4.18 2.78 -5.93
C TYR A 39 3.69 2.21 -7.25
N ARG A 40 3.96 2.93 -8.35
CA ARG A 40 3.45 2.52 -9.64
C ARG A 40 4.50 1.84 -10.50
N SER A 41 4.08 1.16 -11.52
CA SER A 41 4.95 0.43 -12.44
C SER A 41 5.76 -0.62 -11.71
N LEU A 42 5.19 -1.22 -10.69
CA LEU A 42 5.87 -2.20 -9.88
C LEU A 42 5.43 -3.58 -10.32
N PRO A 43 6.35 -4.43 -10.79
CA PRO A 43 5.98 -5.75 -11.29
C PRO A 43 5.44 -6.67 -10.22
N ALA A 44 4.61 -7.61 -10.63
CA ALA A 44 4.00 -8.53 -9.69
C ALA A 44 5.01 -9.35 -8.91
N ASP A 45 6.14 -9.71 -9.52
CA ASP A 45 7.10 -10.53 -8.81
C ASP A 45 7.77 -9.73 -7.69
N VAL A 46 7.91 -8.42 -7.86
CA VAL A 46 8.49 -7.60 -6.81
C VAL A 46 7.47 -7.50 -5.68
N ALA A 47 6.17 -7.35 -6.01
CA ALA A 47 5.15 -7.30 -4.98
C ALA A 47 5.14 -8.62 -4.21
N ARG A 48 5.28 -9.75 -4.90
CA ARG A 48 5.26 -11.02 -4.23
C ARG A 48 6.44 -11.13 -3.27
N ARG A 49 7.61 -10.67 -3.67
CA ARG A 49 8.78 -10.74 -2.81
C ARG A 49 8.57 -9.85 -1.59
N PHE A 50 7.92 -8.71 -1.78
CA PHE A 50 7.65 -7.83 -0.66
C PHE A 50 6.71 -8.52 0.34
N PHE A 51 5.64 -9.15 -0.14
CA PHE A 51 4.70 -9.77 0.76
C PHE A 51 5.25 -11.04 1.43
N THR A 52 6.23 -11.68 0.82
CA THR A 52 6.77 -12.90 1.42
C THR A 52 8.09 -12.66 2.14
N ALA A 53 8.58 -11.44 2.17
CA ALA A 53 9.85 -11.16 2.84
C ALA A 53 9.72 -11.35 4.34
N GLN A 54 10.79 -11.80 4.96
CA GLN A 54 10.75 -11.98 6.38
C GLN A 54 10.62 -10.62 7.02
N ASN A 55 11.18 -9.59 6.44
CA ASN A 55 11.08 -8.26 6.98
C ASN A 55 10.61 -7.34 5.85
N PRO A 56 9.32 -7.23 5.64
CA PRO A 56 8.81 -6.42 4.54
C PRO A 56 9.24 -4.96 4.60
N ALA A 57 9.38 -4.39 5.79
CA ALA A 57 9.78 -2.99 5.88
C ALA A 57 11.19 -2.80 5.34
N THR A 58 12.09 -3.72 5.61
CA THR A 58 13.44 -3.62 5.10
C THR A 58 13.45 -3.83 3.58
N PHE A 59 12.64 -4.77 3.10
CA PHE A 59 12.59 -5.03 1.67
C PHE A 59 12.08 -3.77 0.98
N TRP A 60 11.06 -3.12 1.54
CA TRP A 60 10.53 -1.91 0.97
C TRP A 60 11.59 -0.80 0.93
N GLU A 61 12.30 -0.61 2.00
CA GLU A 61 13.32 0.42 2.03
C GLU A 61 14.43 0.17 1.02
N ASP A 62 14.85 -1.06 0.88
CA ASP A 62 15.97 -1.39 0.01
C ASP A 62 15.62 -1.56 -1.44
N ARG A 63 14.43 -2.03 -1.72
CA ARG A 63 14.10 -2.39 -3.07
C ARG A 63 12.95 -1.65 -3.70
N ILE A 64 12.12 -1.00 -2.97
CA ILE A 64 10.95 -0.34 -3.50
C ILE A 64 10.97 1.17 -3.38
N ASP A 65 11.30 1.67 -2.21
CA ASP A 65 11.15 3.07 -1.92
C ASP A 65 11.81 4.01 -2.91
N GLU A 66 12.95 3.73 -3.39
CA GLU A 66 13.62 4.59 -4.32
C GLU A 66 13.61 4.10 -5.75
N GLU A 67 13.03 2.94 -6.00
CA GLU A 67 13.06 2.35 -7.32
C GLU A 67 11.84 2.64 -8.17
N TYR A 68 10.72 2.97 -7.60
CA TYR A 68 9.50 3.12 -8.35
C TYR A 68 8.84 4.47 -8.10
N PRO A 69 8.09 4.99 -9.05
CA PRO A 69 7.38 6.25 -8.86
C PRO A 69 6.39 6.13 -7.71
N MET A 70 6.29 7.14 -6.88
CA MET A 70 5.50 7.05 -5.69
C MET A 70 4.63 8.29 -5.51
N THR A 71 3.42 8.08 -5.03
CA THR A 71 2.54 9.16 -4.64
C THR A 71 2.21 8.93 -3.17
N GLN A 72 2.27 9.97 -2.36
CA GLN A 72 2.02 9.83 -0.94
C GLN A 72 0.93 10.77 -0.48
N VAL A 73 0.02 10.29 0.33
CA VAL A 73 -1.02 11.12 0.90
C VAL A 73 -1.20 10.74 2.36
N ARG A 74 -1.76 11.63 3.14
CA ARG A 74 -2.02 11.33 4.52
C ARG A 74 -3.42 10.76 4.56
N MET A 75 -3.62 9.63 5.14
CA MET A 75 -4.91 8.97 5.08
C MET A 75 -6.04 9.81 5.62
N GLU A 76 -5.79 10.58 6.63
CA GLU A 76 -6.83 11.39 7.22
C GLU A 76 -7.25 12.54 6.34
N THR A 77 -6.53 12.84 5.27
CA THR A 77 -6.93 13.92 4.40
C THR A 77 -7.57 13.40 3.14
N LEU A 78 -7.79 12.11 3.01
CA LEU A 78 -8.42 11.58 1.82
C LEU A 78 -9.88 12.01 1.79
N PRO A 79 -10.43 12.21 0.63
CA PRO A 79 -11.85 12.59 0.53
C PRO A 79 -12.71 11.47 1.10
N PRO A 80 -13.84 11.79 1.63
CA PRO A 80 -14.71 10.79 2.22
C PRO A 80 -15.00 9.60 1.32
N LEU A 81 -15.12 9.85 0.04
CA LEU A 81 -15.40 8.76 -0.84
C LEU A 81 -14.25 7.78 -0.89
N MET A 82 -13.06 8.23 -0.75
CA MET A 82 -11.92 7.36 -0.82
C MET A 82 -11.62 6.69 0.50
N GLN A 83 -12.18 7.15 1.55
CA GLN A 83 -11.88 6.58 2.84
C GLN A 83 -12.76 5.37 3.11
N SER A 84 -13.59 5.04 2.28
CA SER A 84 -14.42 3.90 2.44
C SER A 84 -15.06 3.80 3.76
N ASP A 85 -15.74 4.73 4.17
CA ASP A 85 -16.38 4.70 5.42
C ASP A 85 -17.83 4.62 5.18
N PRO A 86 -18.36 3.54 5.21
CA PRO A 86 -19.71 3.36 4.91
C PRO A 86 -20.63 4.01 5.81
N VAL A 87 -20.24 4.22 6.92
CA VAL A 87 -21.10 4.70 7.78
C VAL A 87 -21.36 6.02 7.57
N ALA A 88 -20.52 6.61 7.00
CA ALA A 88 -20.65 7.94 6.80
C ALA A 88 -21.87 8.21 6.23
N ASP A 89 -22.37 7.37 5.56
CA ASP A 89 -23.42 7.71 4.96
C ASP A 89 -24.48 7.41 5.66
N ALA A 90 -24.46 6.91 6.45
CA ALA A 90 -25.61 6.53 7.10
C ALA A 90 -26.27 7.63 7.64
#